data_cb367e54cbf3ff21691202bee2ea765f
#
_entry.id   cb367e54cbf3ff21691202bee2ea765f
#
_cell.length_a   1.000
_cell.length_b   1.000
_cell.length_c   1.000
_cell.angle_alpha   90.00
_cell.angle_beta   90.00
_cell.angle_gamma   90.00
#
_symmetry.space_group_name_H-M   'P 1'
#
loop_
_entity.id
_entity.type
_entity.pdbx_description
1 polymer ?
#
loop_
_entity_poly.entity_id
_entity_poly.type
_entity_poly.pdbx_seq_one_letter_code
_entity_poly.pdbx_strand_id
1 'polypeptide(L)'
;MGPRSGNDSKTGGLETKQGIAWRPPAIDEAMTSTHLIGISGSLRAGSFNTALLRAAFDDLPDGVTAEVASIADIPLYNADDVSGGAKPAPVMALRSVVDSADGIVFATPEYNWSVTGAMKNAVDWLSLGPGSPLDFKPAAIIGAGGGSGTARSQKHLRDILSHNSLCIVADPQVMVARAFQRFDGTDLTDDGVRAELRTMIGRLVDVVERSRSIERVDAGGSVLIVGCEEPRLDVAVRGVVEHGHRTLTAFAPVDAVRMLGRRSVAAVAVDVHLGEAALAPIRAAVDDTPIVEFDDPAGAGQLVDDALRFEVGSK
;
A
#
# COMPACT_ATOMS: atom_id res chain seq x y z
N MET A 1 -7.63 -3.20 -79.73
CA MET A 1 -6.53 -4.06 -79.31
C MET A 1 -6.70 -4.33 -77.83
N GLY A 2 -6.73 -5.55 -77.46
CA GLY A 2 -7.39 -6.28 -76.46
C GLY A 2 -7.04 -6.05 -74.97
N PRO A 3 -7.83 -6.65 -74.09
CA PRO A 3 -7.77 -6.47 -72.66
C PRO A 3 -6.80 -7.46 -72.00
N ARG A 4 -6.19 -7.07 -70.89
CA ARG A 4 -5.43 -7.99 -70.04
C ARG A 4 -6.20 -8.24 -68.74
N SER A 5 -6.43 -9.52 -68.61
CA SER A 5 -6.96 -10.36 -67.56
C SER A 5 -6.51 -10.03 -66.14
N GLY A 6 -7.43 -10.34 -65.28
CA GLY A 6 -7.45 -10.32 -63.84
C GLY A 6 -6.32 -11.00 -63.08
N ASN A 7 -6.21 -10.57 -61.89
CA ASN A 7 -5.58 -11.36 -60.83
C ASN A 7 -6.45 -11.26 -59.56
N ASP A 8 -7.13 -12.36 -59.31
CA ASP A 8 -7.89 -12.60 -58.06
C ASP A 8 -6.89 -12.81 -56.92
N SER A 9 -6.73 -11.85 -56.06
CA SER A 9 -6.09 -12.05 -54.75
C SER A 9 -7.15 -12.25 -53.67
N LYS A 10 -7.33 -13.50 -53.30
CA LYS A 10 -8.09 -13.93 -52.14
C LYS A 10 -7.46 -13.30 -50.90
N THR A 11 -8.08 -12.25 -50.38
CA THR A 11 -7.81 -11.76 -49.00
C THR A 11 -8.53 -12.69 -48.04
N GLY A 12 -7.76 -13.61 -47.44
CA GLY A 12 -8.20 -14.41 -46.30
C GLY A 12 -8.53 -13.49 -45.15
N GLY A 13 -9.78 -13.46 -44.72
CA GLY A 13 -10.23 -12.74 -43.54
C GLY A 13 -9.55 -13.31 -42.30
N LEU A 14 -8.75 -12.49 -41.66
CA LEU A 14 -8.31 -12.70 -40.27
C LEU A 14 -9.53 -12.48 -39.38
N GLU A 15 -10.11 -13.59 -38.90
CA GLU A 15 -11.07 -13.52 -37.80
C GLU A 15 -10.37 -12.87 -36.57
N THR A 16 -10.72 -11.65 -36.27
CA THR A 16 -10.34 -10.99 -35.00
C THR A 16 -10.98 -11.76 -33.87
N LYS A 17 -10.16 -12.48 -33.10
CA LYS A 17 -10.57 -13.02 -31.80
C LYS A 17 -11.21 -11.89 -31.00
N GLN A 18 -12.46 -12.07 -30.65
CA GLN A 18 -13.20 -11.15 -29.79
C GLN A 18 -12.38 -10.96 -28.51
N GLY A 19 -11.84 -9.76 -28.32
CA GLY A 19 -11.19 -9.38 -27.09
C GLY A 19 -12.17 -9.53 -25.93
N ILE A 20 -11.78 -10.29 -24.92
CA ILE A 20 -12.50 -10.35 -23.65
C ILE A 20 -12.46 -8.93 -23.09
N ALA A 21 -13.57 -8.20 -23.21
CA ALA A 21 -13.72 -6.89 -22.57
C ALA A 21 -13.69 -7.15 -21.06
N TRP A 22 -12.62 -6.73 -20.41
CA TRP A 22 -12.55 -6.74 -18.97
C TRP A 22 -13.71 -5.90 -18.43
N ARG A 23 -14.63 -6.53 -17.69
CA ARG A 23 -15.66 -5.85 -16.90
C ARG A 23 -15.20 -5.90 -15.44
N PRO A 24 -15.09 -4.76 -14.77
CA PRO A 24 -14.88 -4.78 -13.33
C PRO A 24 -16.03 -5.56 -12.68
N PRO A 25 -15.75 -6.35 -11.63
CA PRO A 25 -16.82 -6.98 -10.86
C PRO A 25 -17.78 -5.91 -10.35
N ALA A 26 -19.09 -6.19 -10.36
CA ALA A 26 -20.08 -5.31 -9.77
C ALA A 26 -19.69 -5.07 -8.31
N ILE A 27 -19.46 -3.81 -7.96
CA ILE A 27 -19.18 -3.41 -6.58
C ILE A 27 -20.51 -3.59 -5.85
N ASP A 28 -20.52 -4.53 -4.90
CA ASP A 28 -21.68 -4.70 -4.00
C ASP A 28 -21.79 -3.42 -3.16
N GLU A 29 -22.92 -2.70 -3.30
CA GLU A 29 -23.16 -1.36 -2.75
C GLU A 29 -23.34 -1.31 -1.22
N ALA A 30 -22.78 -2.24 -0.48
CA ALA A 30 -22.53 -2.02 0.94
C ALA A 30 -21.37 -1.03 1.06
N MET A 31 -21.69 0.27 1.02
CA MET A 31 -20.72 1.36 1.22
C MET A 31 -20.06 1.18 2.60
N THR A 32 -18.92 0.49 2.60
CA THR A 32 -18.06 0.48 3.77
C THR A 32 -17.49 1.88 3.91
N SER A 33 -17.78 2.56 5.01
CA SER A 33 -17.24 3.89 5.28
C SER A 33 -15.71 3.86 5.17
N THR A 34 -15.12 4.86 4.50
CA THR A 34 -13.67 5.00 4.41
C THR A 34 -13.19 5.99 5.47
N HIS A 35 -12.22 5.59 6.27
CA HIS A 35 -11.62 6.44 7.29
C HIS A 35 -10.19 6.81 6.91
N LEU A 36 -9.90 8.11 6.79
CA LEU A 36 -8.58 8.64 6.48
C LEU A 36 -7.95 9.28 7.71
N ILE A 37 -6.64 9.13 7.85
CA ILE A 37 -5.86 9.82 8.87
C ILE A 37 -4.89 10.80 8.22
N GLY A 38 -4.80 12.00 8.77
CA GLY A 38 -3.83 13.01 8.35
C GLY A 38 -2.68 13.14 9.33
N ILE A 39 -1.46 13.20 8.83
CA ILE A 39 -0.26 13.46 9.65
C ILE A 39 0.46 14.68 9.11
N SER A 40 0.58 15.73 9.93
CA SER A 40 1.34 16.93 9.58
C SER A 40 2.75 16.89 10.15
N GLY A 41 3.76 17.04 9.31
CA GLY A 41 5.16 17.17 9.74
C GLY A 41 5.54 18.51 10.38
N SER A 42 4.58 19.40 10.59
CA SER A 42 4.81 20.70 11.22
C SER A 42 4.14 20.79 12.58
N LEU A 43 4.92 21.07 13.60
CA LEU A 43 4.43 21.27 14.98
C LEU A 43 4.02 22.72 15.27
N ARG A 44 4.17 23.63 14.31
CA ARG A 44 3.84 25.05 14.51
C ARG A 44 2.31 25.25 14.52
N ALA A 45 1.76 25.99 15.48
CA ALA A 45 0.33 26.24 15.59
C ALA A 45 -0.28 26.87 14.31
N GLY A 46 0.38 27.86 13.71
CA GLY A 46 -0.03 28.48 12.44
C GLY A 46 0.56 27.79 11.22
N SER A 47 0.63 26.47 11.17
CA SER A 47 1.25 25.72 10.07
C SER A 47 0.37 25.69 8.83
N PHE A 48 0.90 26.15 7.68
CA PHE A 48 0.24 25.99 6.39
C PHE A 48 0.05 24.52 5.99
N ASN A 49 0.93 23.61 6.43
CA ASN A 49 0.79 22.20 6.14
C ASN A 49 -0.35 21.55 6.92
N THR A 50 -0.50 21.91 8.19
CA THR A 50 -1.66 21.48 8.99
C THR A 50 -2.96 22.10 8.47
N ALA A 51 -2.92 23.36 8.05
CA ALA A 51 -4.06 24.05 7.44
C ALA A 51 -4.44 23.41 6.07
N LEU A 52 -3.45 23.08 5.23
CA LEU A 52 -3.67 22.37 3.97
C LEU A 52 -4.30 21.01 4.18
N LEU A 53 -3.85 20.28 5.21
CA LEU A 53 -4.39 18.98 5.56
C LEU A 53 -5.85 19.06 6.03
N ARG A 54 -6.19 20.07 6.83
CA ARG A 54 -7.57 20.34 7.23
C ARG A 54 -8.42 20.70 6.02
N ALA A 55 -7.93 21.58 5.14
CA ALA A 55 -8.63 21.96 3.92
C ALA A 55 -8.86 20.75 2.97
N ALA A 56 -7.99 19.75 2.98
CA ALA A 56 -8.19 18.50 2.25
C ALA A 56 -9.35 17.67 2.83
N PHE A 57 -9.68 17.88 4.10
CA PHE A 57 -10.75 17.16 4.82
C PHE A 57 -12.05 17.96 4.98
N ASP A 58 -12.09 19.23 4.50
CA ASP A 58 -13.30 20.06 4.56
C ASP A 58 -14.39 19.61 3.56
N ASP A 59 -14.00 18.95 2.48
CA ASP A 59 -14.91 18.58 1.37
C ASP A 59 -14.62 17.13 0.94
N LEU A 60 -15.01 16.19 1.81
CA LEU A 60 -14.83 14.76 1.60
C LEU A 60 -15.98 14.16 0.78
N PRO A 61 -15.73 13.13 -0.04
CA PRO A 61 -16.79 12.36 -0.67
C PRO A 61 -17.76 11.72 0.34
N ASP A 62 -18.98 11.41 -0.11
CA ASP A 62 -19.96 10.70 0.70
C ASP A 62 -19.39 9.37 1.25
N GLY A 63 -19.63 9.09 2.51
CA GLY A 63 -19.15 7.88 3.18
C GLY A 63 -17.66 7.92 3.59
N VAL A 64 -16.96 9.04 3.36
CA VAL A 64 -15.57 9.23 3.80
C VAL A 64 -15.51 10.08 5.05
N THR A 65 -14.74 9.66 6.03
CA THR A 65 -14.43 10.40 7.26
C THR A 65 -12.93 10.61 7.37
N ALA A 66 -12.50 11.68 8.03
CA ALA A 66 -11.08 11.91 8.24
C ALA A 66 -10.82 12.65 9.57
N GLU A 67 -9.64 12.42 10.14
CA GLU A 67 -9.14 13.18 11.29
C GLU A 67 -7.64 13.43 11.17
N VAL A 68 -7.14 14.38 11.95
CA VAL A 68 -5.70 14.73 11.97
C VAL A 68 -5.08 14.19 13.25
N ALA A 69 -4.13 13.27 13.11
CA ALA A 69 -3.34 12.75 14.21
C ALA A 69 -2.21 13.72 14.58
N SER A 70 -2.05 13.96 15.89
CA SER A 70 -0.93 14.73 16.40
C SER A 70 0.32 13.89 16.55
N ILE A 71 1.47 14.43 16.14
CA ILE A 71 2.78 13.85 16.38
C ILE A 71 3.63 14.69 17.36
N ALA A 72 3.01 15.66 18.05
CA ALA A 72 3.71 16.61 18.90
C ALA A 72 4.34 15.94 20.13
N ASP A 73 3.68 14.93 20.69
CA ASP A 73 4.10 14.25 21.92
C ASP A 73 4.93 12.97 21.66
N ILE A 74 5.27 12.72 20.40
CA ILE A 74 6.06 11.55 20.03
C ILE A 74 7.53 11.78 20.40
N PRO A 75 8.11 11.00 21.34
CA PRO A 75 9.50 11.17 21.75
C PRO A 75 10.44 10.89 20.57
N LEU A 76 11.66 11.39 20.63
CA LEU A 76 12.68 11.01 19.66
C LEU A 76 12.91 9.49 19.74
N TYR A 77 13.00 8.87 18.57
CA TYR A 77 13.23 7.43 18.49
C TYR A 77 14.57 7.05 19.14
N ASN A 78 14.48 6.12 20.07
CA ASN A 78 15.62 5.47 20.68
C ASN A 78 15.33 3.96 20.78
N ALA A 79 16.22 3.14 20.23
CA ALA A 79 16.07 1.68 20.25
C ALA A 79 16.03 1.10 21.67
N ASP A 80 16.64 1.77 22.65
CA ASP A 80 16.61 1.35 24.05
C ASP A 80 15.21 1.40 24.65
N ASP A 81 14.36 2.31 24.17
CA ASP A 81 12.97 2.48 24.64
C ASP A 81 12.05 1.33 24.20
N VAL A 82 12.50 0.46 23.31
CA VAL A 82 11.76 -0.73 22.84
C VAL A 82 12.38 -2.05 23.30
N SER A 83 13.51 -2.02 23.97
CA SER A 83 14.26 -3.21 24.41
C SER A 83 13.46 -4.13 25.36
N GLY A 84 12.46 -3.60 26.06
CA GLY A 84 11.52 -4.35 26.92
C GLY A 84 10.22 -4.80 26.22
N GLY A 85 10.10 -4.63 24.90
CA GLY A 85 8.92 -5.00 24.13
C GLY A 85 7.77 -3.98 24.17
N ALA A 86 7.82 -3.00 25.07
CA ALA A 86 6.81 -1.95 25.18
C ALA A 86 7.27 -0.66 24.48
N LYS A 87 6.39 -0.04 23.69
CA LYS A 87 6.64 1.27 23.08
C LYS A 87 6.04 2.37 23.98
N PRO A 88 6.55 3.61 23.93
CA PRO A 88 5.97 4.76 24.66
C PRO A 88 4.47 4.93 24.38
N ALA A 89 3.68 5.30 25.40
CA ALA A 89 2.22 5.42 25.26
C ALA A 89 1.76 6.35 24.11
N PRO A 90 2.37 7.53 23.86
CA PRO A 90 2.01 8.36 22.72
C PRO A 90 2.26 7.66 21.38
N VAL A 91 3.32 6.85 21.28
CA VAL A 91 3.63 6.05 20.07
C VAL A 91 2.56 4.98 19.86
N MET A 92 2.16 4.27 20.91
CA MET A 92 1.11 3.25 20.82
C MET A 92 -0.23 3.87 20.41
N ALA A 93 -0.58 5.04 20.94
CA ALA A 93 -1.77 5.78 20.53
C ALA A 93 -1.74 6.15 19.04
N LEU A 94 -0.62 6.72 18.56
CA LEU A 94 -0.46 7.04 17.14
C LEU A 94 -0.55 5.79 16.25
N ARG A 95 0.12 4.70 16.65
CA ARG A 95 0.07 3.42 15.91
C ARG A 95 -1.37 2.90 15.81
N SER A 96 -2.13 2.93 16.91
CA SER A 96 -3.52 2.48 16.93
C SER A 96 -4.41 3.28 15.98
N VAL A 97 -4.28 4.61 15.98
CA VAL A 97 -5.04 5.51 15.10
C VAL A 97 -4.67 5.27 13.62
N VAL A 98 -3.37 5.11 13.32
CA VAL A 98 -2.92 4.83 11.95
C VAL A 98 -3.35 3.42 11.51
N ASP A 99 -3.36 2.44 12.41
CA ASP A 99 -3.76 1.09 12.11
C ASP A 99 -5.24 0.98 11.74
N SER A 100 -6.11 1.67 12.48
CA SER A 100 -7.55 1.71 12.22
C SER A 100 -7.96 2.45 10.95
N ALA A 101 -7.07 3.28 10.38
CA ALA A 101 -7.36 4.04 9.18
C ALA A 101 -7.18 3.22 7.89
N ASP A 102 -8.00 3.48 6.90
CA ASP A 102 -7.93 2.87 5.57
C ASP A 102 -6.88 3.51 4.67
N GLY A 103 -6.58 4.77 4.91
CA GLY A 103 -5.58 5.52 4.15
C GLY A 103 -4.96 6.67 4.94
N ILE A 104 -3.80 7.14 4.50
CA ILE A 104 -3.05 8.21 5.17
C ILE A 104 -2.80 9.39 4.23
N VAL A 105 -2.98 10.61 4.74
CA VAL A 105 -2.52 11.83 4.06
C VAL A 105 -1.38 12.45 4.85
N PHE A 106 -0.19 12.48 4.28
CA PHE A 106 0.98 13.13 4.86
C PHE A 106 1.10 14.56 4.35
N ALA A 107 1.09 15.54 5.25
CA ALA A 107 1.37 16.94 4.91
C ALA A 107 2.79 17.30 5.37
N THR A 108 3.71 17.44 4.42
CA THR A 108 5.13 17.65 4.74
C THR A 108 5.62 19.05 4.39
N PRO A 109 6.08 19.85 5.38
CA PRO A 109 6.86 21.03 5.08
C PRO A 109 8.25 20.65 4.55
N GLU A 110 8.93 21.62 3.94
CA GLU A 110 10.31 21.44 3.47
C GLU A 110 11.25 22.29 4.35
N TYR A 111 12.04 21.62 5.22
CA TYR A 111 13.07 22.26 6.02
C TYR A 111 14.45 21.77 5.59
N ASN A 112 15.35 22.71 5.28
CA ASN A 112 16.68 22.36 4.78
C ASN A 112 16.64 21.37 3.59
N TRP A 113 15.67 21.60 2.69
CA TRP A 113 15.48 20.79 1.48
C TRP A 113 15.05 19.35 1.69
N SER A 114 14.54 19.02 2.88
CA SER A 114 14.14 17.64 3.22
C SER A 114 12.87 17.61 4.06
N VAL A 115 12.48 16.40 4.46
CA VAL A 115 11.43 16.16 5.46
C VAL A 115 11.85 16.74 6.80
N THR A 116 10.87 17.10 7.62
CA THR A 116 11.14 17.55 8.98
C THR A 116 11.58 16.40 9.88
N GLY A 117 12.37 16.70 10.91
CA GLY A 117 12.72 15.71 11.93
C GLY A 117 11.49 15.10 12.62
N ALA A 118 10.44 15.89 12.84
CA ALA A 118 9.19 15.39 13.43
C ALA A 118 8.49 14.36 12.53
N MET A 119 8.40 14.61 11.21
CA MET A 119 7.83 13.65 10.25
C MET A 119 8.65 12.38 10.20
N LYS A 120 9.99 12.50 10.06
CA LYS A 120 10.87 11.36 9.99
C LYS A 120 10.77 10.51 11.26
N ASN A 121 10.78 11.15 12.43
CA ASN A 121 10.65 10.50 13.73
C ASN A 121 9.32 9.73 13.87
N ALA A 122 8.22 10.34 13.44
CA ALA A 122 6.91 9.66 13.45
C ALA A 122 6.91 8.42 12.55
N VAL A 123 7.49 8.51 11.35
CA VAL A 123 7.61 7.36 10.45
C VAL A 123 8.50 6.27 11.04
N ASP A 124 9.63 6.63 11.70
CA ASP A 124 10.51 5.66 12.35
C ASP A 124 9.76 4.85 13.42
N TRP A 125 8.97 5.52 14.26
CA TRP A 125 8.15 4.85 15.27
C TRP A 125 7.01 4.01 14.69
N LEU A 126 6.38 4.46 13.61
CA LEU A 126 5.30 3.75 12.95
C LEU A 126 5.80 2.49 12.23
N SER A 127 7.00 2.54 11.63
CA SER A 127 7.58 1.44 10.83
C SER A 127 8.14 0.29 11.66
N LEU A 128 8.20 0.43 13.00
CA LEU A 128 8.86 -0.55 13.86
C LEU A 128 8.14 -1.90 13.96
N GLY A 129 8.88 -2.94 13.69
CA GLY A 129 8.51 -4.34 13.95
C GLY A 129 7.50 -4.93 12.97
N PRO A 130 7.23 -6.22 13.08
CA PRO A 130 6.20 -6.87 12.29
C PRO A 130 4.83 -6.25 12.59
N GLY A 131 3.99 -6.12 11.57
CA GLY A 131 2.69 -5.46 11.70
C GLY A 131 2.80 -3.95 11.86
N SER A 132 3.71 -3.31 11.12
CA SER A 132 3.74 -1.85 11.01
C SER A 132 2.41 -1.34 10.46
N PRO A 133 1.74 -0.34 11.11
CA PRO A 133 0.51 0.22 10.60
C PRO A 133 0.66 0.95 9.26
N LEU A 134 1.90 1.13 8.79
CA LEU A 134 2.21 1.72 7.47
C LEU A 134 2.22 0.69 6.35
N ASP A 135 2.46 -0.60 6.63
CA ASP A 135 2.69 -1.59 5.59
C ASP A 135 1.51 -1.70 4.62
N PHE A 136 1.80 -1.54 3.32
CA PHE A 136 0.85 -1.60 2.20
C PHE A 136 -0.32 -0.60 2.27
N LYS A 137 -0.30 0.34 3.21
CA LYS A 137 -1.41 1.28 3.39
C LYS A 137 -1.47 2.28 2.24
N PRO A 138 -2.65 2.53 1.65
CA PRO A 138 -2.86 3.62 0.71
C PRO A 138 -2.48 4.97 1.32
N ALA A 139 -1.74 5.79 0.58
CA ALA A 139 -1.30 7.07 1.08
C ALA A 139 -1.27 8.17 0.01
N ALA A 140 -1.40 9.41 0.45
CA ALA A 140 -1.14 10.59 -0.36
C ALA A 140 -0.16 11.53 0.36
N ILE A 141 0.59 12.31 -0.41
CA ILE A 141 1.53 13.29 0.13
C ILE A 141 1.19 14.65 -0.44
N ILE A 142 1.00 15.64 0.44
CA ILE A 142 0.75 17.03 0.12
C ILE A 142 1.75 17.93 0.83
N GLY A 143 1.84 19.17 0.41
CA GLY A 143 2.68 20.12 1.15
C GLY A 143 2.55 21.56 0.67
N ALA A 144 2.76 22.48 1.60
CA ALA A 144 2.75 23.91 1.39
C ALA A 144 4.05 24.53 1.90
N GLY A 145 4.68 25.36 1.06
CA GLY A 145 5.99 25.92 1.37
C GLY A 145 6.32 27.18 0.60
N GLY A 146 7.60 27.44 0.47
CA GLY A 146 8.16 28.59 -0.25
C GLY A 146 8.06 28.46 -1.78
N GLY A 147 9.12 28.85 -2.50
CA GLY A 147 9.12 28.96 -3.97
C GLY A 147 8.91 27.62 -4.72
N SER A 148 9.40 26.52 -4.17
CA SER A 148 9.28 25.17 -4.76
C SER A 148 8.11 24.35 -4.23
N GLY A 149 7.21 24.96 -3.43
CA GLY A 149 6.26 24.19 -2.66
C GLY A 149 7.01 23.32 -1.65
N THR A 150 6.86 22.05 -1.69
CA THR A 150 7.63 21.10 -0.87
C THR A 150 8.15 19.91 -1.71
N ALA A 151 8.54 20.20 -2.95
CA ALA A 151 8.89 19.19 -3.94
C ALA A 151 9.98 18.21 -3.48
N ARG A 152 11.05 18.73 -2.86
CA ARG A 152 12.16 17.90 -2.39
C ARG A 152 11.76 17.07 -1.18
N SER A 153 11.08 17.69 -0.21
CA SER A 153 10.57 17.01 0.96
C SER A 153 9.59 15.89 0.58
N GLN A 154 8.67 16.15 -0.36
CA GLN A 154 7.75 15.12 -0.85
C GLN A 154 8.47 13.97 -1.55
N LYS A 155 9.52 14.27 -2.36
CA LYS A 155 10.34 13.24 -2.98
C LYS A 155 11.03 12.38 -1.92
N HIS A 156 11.71 13.00 -0.94
CA HIS A 156 12.38 12.27 0.14
C HIS A 156 11.38 11.48 1.00
N LEU A 157 10.18 12.00 1.23
CA LEU A 157 9.16 11.25 1.96
C LEU A 157 8.69 10.02 1.19
N ARG A 158 8.53 10.09 -0.14
CA ARG A 158 8.22 8.91 -0.97
C ARG A 158 9.32 7.86 -0.85
N ASP A 159 10.59 8.27 -0.93
CA ASP A 159 11.73 7.36 -0.80
C ASP A 159 11.75 6.68 0.60
N ILE A 160 11.47 7.42 1.68
CA ILE A 160 11.38 6.91 3.04
C ILE A 160 10.21 5.91 3.19
N LEU A 161 9.03 6.27 2.69
CA LEU A 161 7.82 5.46 2.81
C LEU A 161 7.83 4.20 1.92
N SER A 162 8.69 4.16 0.89
CA SER A 162 8.84 2.98 0.04
C SER A 162 9.30 1.75 0.81
N HIS A 163 10.02 1.94 1.93
CA HIS A 163 10.42 0.85 2.84
C HIS A 163 9.21 0.05 3.39
N ASN A 164 8.08 0.70 3.60
CA ASN A 164 6.86 0.06 4.09
C ASN A 164 5.89 -0.32 2.96
N SER A 165 6.33 -0.26 1.71
CA SER A 165 5.51 -0.61 0.54
C SER A 165 4.16 0.13 0.47
N LEU A 166 4.10 1.38 0.97
CA LEU A 166 2.88 2.17 0.88
C LEU A 166 2.45 2.38 -0.58
N CYS A 167 1.16 2.26 -0.83
CA CYS A 167 0.58 2.57 -2.13
C CYS A 167 0.31 4.08 -2.24
N ILE A 168 1.32 4.84 -2.69
CA ILE A 168 1.25 6.31 -2.70
C ILE A 168 0.61 6.81 -3.99
N VAL A 169 -0.45 7.62 -3.87
CA VAL A 169 -1.07 8.34 -5.00
C VAL A 169 -0.02 9.17 -5.73
N ALA A 170 0.14 8.92 -7.02
CA ALA A 170 1.17 9.53 -7.84
C ALA A 170 0.74 10.91 -8.41
N ASP A 171 -0.55 11.09 -8.66
CA ASP A 171 -1.12 12.27 -9.33
C ASP A 171 -2.54 12.56 -8.80
N PRO A 172 -2.89 13.83 -8.54
CA PRO A 172 -2.03 15.02 -8.61
C PRO A 172 -1.02 15.09 -7.46
N GLN A 173 0.13 15.71 -7.71
CA GLN A 173 1.10 16.05 -6.67
C GLN A 173 0.79 17.45 -6.14
N VAL A 174 0.14 17.55 -5.00
CA VAL A 174 -0.24 18.85 -4.40
C VAL A 174 0.97 19.50 -3.72
N MET A 175 1.61 20.43 -4.43
CA MET A 175 2.80 21.16 -4.01
C MET A 175 2.52 22.67 -4.00
N VAL A 176 1.97 23.18 -2.91
CA VAL A 176 1.54 24.59 -2.81
C VAL A 176 2.75 25.51 -2.64
N ALA A 177 3.18 26.09 -3.76
CA ALA A 177 4.23 27.11 -3.75
C ALA A 177 3.70 28.44 -3.24
N ARG A 178 4.60 29.23 -2.61
CA ARG A 178 4.27 30.56 -2.06
C ARG A 178 3.04 30.51 -1.15
N ALA A 179 3.03 29.58 -0.20
CA ALA A 179 1.90 29.29 0.69
C ALA A 179 1.30 30.56 1.31
N PHE A 180 2.13 31.54 1.70
CA PHE A 180 1.69 32.83 2.28
C PHE A 180 0.76 33.66 1.35
N GLN A 181 0.68 33.33 0.05
CA GLN A 181 -0.22 33.96 -0.93
C GLN A 181 -1.49 33.16 -1.16
N ARG A 182 -1.57 31.96 -0.63
CA ARG A 182 -2.66 31.01 -0.83
C ARG A 182 -3.53 30.81 0.41
N PHE A 183 -3.12 31.40 1.52
CA PHE A 183 -3.82 31.34 2.81
C PHE A 183 -4.05 32.72 3.37
N ASP A 184 -5.20 32.92 4.00
CA ASP A 184 -5.43 34.01 4.95
C ASP A 184 -5.37 33.43 6.38
N GLY A 185 -4.28 33.75 7.09
CA GLY A 185 -3.97 33.07 8.35
C GLY A 185 -3.76 31.56 8.13
N THR A 186 -4.71 30.75 8.58
CA THR A 186 -4.77 29.29 8.37
C THR A 186 -5.85 28.85 7.39
N ASP A 187 -6.60 29.78 6.80
CA ASP A 187 -7.68 29.47 5.88
C ASP A 187 -7.14 29.43 4.43
N LEU A 188 -7.29 28.30 3.77
CA LEU A 188 -6.91 28.15 2.37
C LEU A 188 -7.89 28.96 1.50
N THR A 189 -7.39 29.97 0.79
CA THR A 189 -8.21 30.87 -0.04
C THR A 189 -8.11 30.58 -1.55
N ASP A 190 -7.25 29.66 -1.95
CA ASP A 190 -7.01 29.35 -3.35
C ASP A 190 -7.91 28.19 -3.81
N ASP A 191 -8.88 28.49 -4.67
CA ASP A 191 -9.84 27.49 -5.21
C ASP A 191 -9.18 26.45 -6.10
N GLY A 192 -8.08 26.81 -6.79
CA GLY A 192 -7.32 25.86 -7.61
C GLY A 192 -6.68 24.77 -6.73
N VAL A 193 -6.07 25.18 -5.62
CA VAL A 193 -5.51 24.23 -4.64
C VAL A 193 -6.60 23.38 -4.01
N ARG A 194 -7.77 23.95 -3.69
CA ARG A 194 -8.92 23.16 -3.20
C ARG A 194 -9.37 22.10 -4.20
N ALA A 195 -9.41 22.44 -5.49
CA ALA A 195 -9.76 21.49 -6.54
C ALA A 195 -8.73 20.35 -6.69
N GLU A 196 -7.44 20.67 -6.58
CA GLU A 196 -6.37 19.66 -6.58
C GLU A 196 -6.49 18.73 -5.37
N LEU A 197 -6.77 19.26 -4.17
CA LEU A 197 -6.98 18.46 -2.95
C LEU A 197 -8.17 17.52 -3.11
N ARG A 198 -9.33 17.98 -3.60
CA ARG A 198 -10.48 17.11 -3.87
C ARG A 198 -10.13 15.97 -4.82
N THR A 199 -9.42 16.29 -5.90
CA THR A 199 -8.98 15.28 -6.89
C THR A 199 -8.05 14.27 -6.24
N MET A 200 -7.10 14.72 -5.44
CA MET A 200 -6.15 13.84 -4.74
C MET A 200 -6.87 12.93 -3.72
N ILE A 201 -7.80 13.47 -2.92
CA ILE A 201 -8.60 12.68 -1.97
C ILE A 201 -9.43 11.63 -2.71
N GLY A 202 -10.13 12.01 -3.79
CA GLY A 202 -10.88 11.05 -4.61
C GLY A 202 -10.00 9.90 -5.12
N ARG A 203 -8.79 10.21 -5.59
CA ARG A 203 -7.82 9.19 -6.01
C ARG A 203 -7.34 8.29 -4.86
N LEU A 204 -7.15 8.87 -3.67
CA LEU A 204 -6.78 8.08 -2.49
C LEU A 204 -7.91 7.11 -2.12
N VAL A 205 -9.15 7.55 -2.14
CA VAL A 205 -10.33 6.71 -1.90
C VAL A 205 -10.41 5.59 -2.94
N ASP A 206 -10.22 5.90 -4.22
CA ASP A 206 -10.17 4.87 -5.29
C ASP A 206 -9.09 3.79 -5.02
N VAL A 207 -7.92 4.21 -4.50
CA VAL A 207 -6.83 3.27 -4.15
C VAL A 207 -7.23 2.43 -2.93
N VAL A 208 -7.86 3.02 -1.92
CA VAL A 208 -8.39 2.29 -0.74
C VAL A 208 -9.40 1.23 -1.18
N GLU A 209 -10.36 1.60 -2.02
CA GLU A 209 -11.39 0.67 -2.49
C GLU A 209 -10.80 -0.48 -3.31
N ARG A 210 -9.84 -0.17 -4.19
CA ARG A 210 -9.13 -1.20 -4.96
C ARG A 210 -8.35 -2.14 -4.05
N SER A 211 -7.65 -1.62 -3.04
CA SER A 211 -6.93 -2.43 -2.05
C SER A 211 -7.87 -3.38 -1.31
N ARG A 212 -9.02 -2.87 -0.85
CA ARG A 212 -10.07 -3.68 -0.22
C ARG A 212 -10.67 -4.72 -1.17
N SER A 213 -10.83 -4.37 -2.45
CA SER A 213 -11.35 -5.31 -3.46
C SER A 213 -10.34 -6.44 -3.70
N ILE A 214 -9.05 -6.14 -3.74
CA ILE A 214 -7.99 -7.15 -3.83
C ILE A 214 -8.03 -8.05 -2.59
N GLU A 215 -8.10 -7.48 -1.39
CA GLU A 215 -8.19 -8.24 -0.14
C GLU A 215 -9.43 -9.16 -0.09
N ARG A 216 -10.61 -8.69 -0.54
CA ARG A 216 -11.83 -9.51 -0.62
C ARG A 216 -11.71 -10.64 -1.65
N VAL A 217 -11.04 -10.40 -2.76
CA VAL A 217 -10.79 -11.42 -3.78
C VAL A 217 -9.75 -12.43 -3.29
N ASP A 218 -8.79 -11.99 -2.48
CA ASP A 218 -7.75 -12.82 -1.88
C ASP A 218 -8.22 -13.62 -0.65
N ALA A 219 -9.36 -13.24 -0.04
CA ALA A 219 -9.91 -13.89 1.15
C ALA A 219 -10.37 -15.35 0.90
N GLY A 220 -9.58 -16.14 0.24
CA GLY A 220 -9.86 -17.57 0.04
C GLY A 220 -9.07 -18.27 -1.05
N GLY A 221 -8.04 -17.66 -1.63
CA GLY A 221 -7.39 -18.32 -2.77
C GLY A 221 -5.95 -17.96 -3.10
N SER A 222 -5.34 -17.00 -2.43
CA SER A 222 -3.95 -16.65 -2.74
C SER A 222 -2.97 -17.48 -1.94
N VAL A 223 -1.89 -17.91 -2.58
CA VAL A 223 -0.76 -18.60 -1.98
C VAL A 223 0.37 -17.60 -1.78
N LEU A 224 0.84 -17.45 -0.54
CA LEU A 224 2.03 -16.66 -0.27
C LEU A 224 3.28 -17.50 -0.52
N ILE A 225 4.11 -17.10 -1.47
CA ILE A 225 5.38 -17.77 -1.78
C ILE A 225 6.53 -16.97 -1.18
N VAL A 226 7.35 -17.64 -0.39
CA VAL A 226 8.47 -17.02 0.30
C VAL A 226 9.79 -17.65 -0.18
N GLY A 227 10.69 -16.82 -0.73
CA GLY A 227 11.98 -17.27 -1.20
C GLY A 227 13.01 -16.14 -1.25
N CYS A 228 14.30 -16.45 -1.19
CA CYS A 228 15.37 -15.46 -1.17
C CYS A 228 16.05 -15.23 -2.52
N GLU A 229 15.86 -16.11 -3.50
CA GLU A 229 16.51 -16.03 -4.82
C GLU A 229 15.47 -15.83 -5.92
N GLU A 230 15.58 -14.73 -6.68
CA GLU A 230 14.66 -14.39 -7.75
C GLU A 230 14.41 -15.54 -8.75
N PRO A 231 15.42 -16.25 -9.29
CA PRO A 231 15.15 -17.31 -10.27
C PRO A 231 14.33 -18.46 -9.69
N ARG A 232 14.54 -18.83 -8.43
CA ARG A 232 13.79 -19.90 -7.77
C ARG A 232 12.37 -19.47 -7.46
N LEU A 233 12.21 -18.24 -6.97
CA LEU A 233 10.92 -17.66 -6.66
C LEU A 233 10.03 -17.56 -7.91
N ASP A 234 10.58 -17.12 -9.04
CA ASP A 234 9.87 -17.05 -10.32
C ASP A 234 9.39 -18.41 -10.83
N VAL A 235 10.18 -19.47 -10.63
CA VAL A 235 9.79 -20.83 -10.98
C VAL A 235 8.66 -21.33 -10.08
N ALA A 236 8.75 -21.10 -8.78
CA ALA A 236 7.70 -21.46 -7.82
C ALA A 236 6.39 -20.72 -8.11
N VAL A 237 6.46 -19.41 -8.39
CA VAL A 237 5.30 -18.60 -8.79
C VAL A 237 4.62 -19.20 -10.02
N ARG A 238 5.37 -19.52 -11.07
CA ARG A 238 4.81 -20.15 -12.28
C ARG A 238 4.15 -21.49 -11.95
N GLY A 239 4.81 -22.36 -11.18
CA GLY A 239 4.24 -23.63 -10.79
C GLY A 239 2.91 -23.50 -10.05
N VAL A 240 2.82 -22.57 -9.10
CA VAL A 240 1.58 -22.31 -8.34
C VAL A 240 0.49 -21.70 -9.23
N VAL A 241 0.84 -20.81 -10.15
CA VAL A 241 -0.12 -20.20 -11.11
C VAL A 241 -0.64 -21.23 -12.12
N GLU A 242 0.19 -22.14 -12.60
CA GLU A 242 -0.20 -23.23 -13.51
C GLU A 242 -1.22 -24.17 -12.89
N HIS A 243 -1.23 -24.30 -11.55
CA HIS A 243 -2.23 -25.04 -10.79
C HIS A 243 -3.50 -24.22 -10.48
N GLY A 244 -3.61 -23.01 -11.01
CA GLY A 244 -4.81 -22.17 -10.92
C GLY A 244 -4.89 -21.30 -9.66
N HIS A 245 -3.84 -21.25 -8.85
CA HIS A 245 -3.79 -20.40 -7.67
C HIS A 245 -3.27 -19.00 -7.97
N ARG A 246 -3.74 -18.04 -7.22
CA ARG A 246 -3.15 -16.69 -7.18
C ARG A 246 -1.95 -16.69 -6.27
N THR A 247 -0.98 -15.83 -6.54
CA THR A 247 0.25 -15.77 -5.79
C THR A 247 0.49 -14.38 -5.20
N LEU A 248 1.01 -14.37 -3.98
CA LEU A 248 1.70 -13.26 -3.35
C LEU A 248 3.16 -13.69 -3.16
N THR A 249 4.09 -12.77 -3.27
CA THR A 249 5.51 -13.10 -3.13
C THR A 249 6.17 -12.27 -2.03
N ALA A 250 7.00 -12.92 -1.23
CA ALA A 250 7.88 -12.28 -0.26
C ALA A 250 9.32 -12.74 -0.47
N PHE A 251 10.23 -11.79 -0.63
CA PHE A 251 11.65 -12.07 -0.84
C PHE A 251 12.40 -12.32 0.47
N ALA A 252 11.79 -11.99 1.59
CA ALA A 252 12.37 -12.23 2.91
C ALA A 252 11.30 -12.70 3.90
N PRO A 253 11.67 -13.51 4.92
CA PRO A 253 10.74 -13.95 5.95
C PRO A 253 10.05 -12.82 6.68
N VAL A 254 10.71 -11.71 6.90
CA VAL A 254 10.12 -10.52 7.54
C VAL A 254 8.98 -9.91 6.71
N ASP A 255 9.08 -9.94 5.39
CA ASP A 255 8.02 -9.46 4.50
C ASP A 255 6.85 -10.42 4.49
N ALA A 256 7.11 -11.73 4.53
CA ALA A 256 6.08 -12.75 4.68
C ALA A 256 5.27 -12.57 5.98
N VAL A 257 5.94 -12.37 7.11
CA VAL A 257 5.28 -12.12 8.41
C VAL A 257 4.42 -10.84 8.37
N ARG A 258 4.92 -9.79 7.71
CA ARG A 258 4.15 -8.54 7.50
C ARG A 258 2.89 -8.78 6.66
N MET A 259 3.00 -9.56 5.60
CA MET A 259 1.87 -9.88 4.73
C MET A 259 0.82 -10.70 5.48
N LEU A 260 1.23 -11.72 6.22
CA LEU A 260 0.36 -12.60 7.01
C LEU A 260 -0.38 -11.85 8.13
N GLY A 261 0.25 -10.86 8.75
CA GLY A 261 -0.41 -10.02 9.74
C GLY A 261 -1.54 -9.14 9.19
N ARG A 262 -1.71 -9.05 7.87
CA ARG A 262 -2.68 -8.17 7.20
C ARG A 262 -3.57 -8.87 6.18
N ARG A 263 -3.23 -10.08 5.76
CA ARG A 263 -3.94 -10.80 4.69
C ARG A 263 -4.13 -12.25 5.08
N SER A 264 -5.35 -12.75 4.89
CA SER A 264 -5.59 -14.18 4.92
C SER A 264 -5.10 -14.78 3.59
N VAL A 265 -4.34 -15.85 3.67
CA VAL A 265 -3.88 -16.62 2.50
C VAL A 265 -4.37 -18.06 2.62
N ALA A 266 -4.56 -18.74 1.50
CA ALA A 266 -5.00 -20.13 1.48
C ALA A 266 -3.89 -21.08 1.91
N ALA A 267 -2.64 -20.78 1.55
CA ALA A 267 -1.46 -21.53 1.94
C ALA A 267 -0.21 -20.62 1.89
N VAL A 268 0.84 -21.05 2.61
CA VAL A 268 2.17 -20.43 2.54
C VAL A 268 3.14 -21.45 1.96
N ALA A 269 3.70 -21.19 0.79
CA ALA A 269 4.73 -22.00 0.18
C ALA A 269 6.11 -21.39 0.48
N VAL A 270 7.00 -22.15 1.10
CA VAL A 270 8.28 -21.65 1.60
C VAL A 270 9.44 -22.45 1.01
N ASP A 271 10.44 -21.74 0.48
CA ASP A 271 11.69 -22.35 0.01
C ASP A 271 12.51 -22.85 1.20
N VAL A 272 12.80 -24.14 1.25
CA VAL A 272 13.58 -24.76 2.33
C VAL A 272 15.00 -24.18 2.48
N HIS A 273 15.54 -23.57 1.42
CA HIS A 273 16.85 -22.94 1.46
C HIS A 273 16.93 -21.69 2.34
N LEU A 274 15.78 -21.18 2.79
CA LEU A 274 15.74 -20.10 3.79
C LEU A 274 16.26 -20.53 5.17
N GLY A 275 16.20 -21.83 5.47
CA GLY A 275 16.63 -22.39 6.74
C GLY A 275 15.65 -22.19 7.90
N GLU A 276 15.77 -23.03 8.93
CA GLU A 276 14.82 -23.11 10.05
C GLU A 276 14.67 -21.81 10.84
N ALA A 277 15.77 -21.05 11.02
CA ALA A 277 15.70 -19.77 11.73
C ALA A 277 14.84 -18.72 11.01
N ALA A 278 14.73 -18.81 9.70
CA ALA A 278 13.88 -17.94 8.89
C ALA A 278 12.41 -18.41 8.85
N LEU A 279 12.18 -19.72 8.98
CA LEU A 279 10.83 -20.32 8.97
C LEU A 279 10.09 -20.10 10.29
N ALA A 280 10.77 -20.10 11.41
CA ALA A 280 10.15 -19.98 12.72
C ALA A 280 9.23 -18.75 12.89
N PRO A 281 9.60 -17.52 12.45
CA PRO A 281 8.70 -16.38 12.50
C PRO A 281 7.48 -16.52 11.59
N ILE A 282 7.61 -17.18 10.42
CA ILE A 282 6.50 -17.43 9.50
C ILE A 282 5.51 -18.39 10.13
N ARG A 283 6.00 -19.52 10.69
CA ARG A 283 5.15 -20.50 11.39
C ARG A 283 4.41 -19.88 12.58
N ALA A 284 5.04 -18.95 13.28
CA ALA A 284 4.42 -18.22 14.38
C ALA A 284 3.37 -17.18 13.95
N ALA A 285 3.39 -16.76 12.70
CA ALA A 285 2.49 -15.75 12.14
C ALA A 285 1.23 -16.35 11.47
N VAL A 286 1.18 -17.67 11.30
CA VAL A 286 0.02 -18.39 10.76
C VAL A 286 -0.65 -19.20 11.86
N ASP A 287 -1.99 -19.16 11.91
CA ASP A 287 -2.77 -20.00 12.82
C ASP A 287 -3.00 -21.39 12.17
N ASP A 288 -4.11 -21.54 11.43
CA ASP A 288 -4.49 -22.80 10.77
C ASP A 288 -4.12 -22.84 9.27
N THR A 289 -3.41 -21.84 8.77
CA THR A 289 -3.03 -21.79 7.34
C THR A 289 -1.93 -22.81 7.05
N PRO A 290 -2.11 -23.71 6.07
CA PRO A 290 -1.11 -24.72 5.74
C PRO A 290 0.19 -24.10 5.25
N ILE A 291 1.30 -24.59 5.78
CA ILE A 291 2.64 -24.25 5.32
C ILE A 291 3.18 -25.41 4.51
N VAL A 292 3.57 -25.13 3.29
CA VAL A 292 4.18 -26.08 2.36
C VAL A 292 5.64 -25.69 2.13
N GLU A 293 6.53 -26.60 2.42
CA GLU A 293 7.96 -26.41 2.19
C GLU A 293 8.34 -27.06 0.85
N PHE A 294 9.03 -26.34 -0.02
CA PHE A 294 9.49 -26.86 -1.29
C PHE A 294 11.01 -26.72 -1.43
N ASP A 295 11.62 -27.79 -1.94
CA ASP A 295 13.03 -27.83 -2.36
C ASP A 295 13.13 -27.62 -3.88
N ASP A 296 12.25 -28.29 -4.64
CA ASP A 296 12.09 -28.05 -6.08
C ASP A 296 10.99 -27.00 -6.31
N PRO A 297 11.37 -25.80 -6.77
CA PRO A 297 10.40 -24.73 -6.99
C PRO A 297 9.38 -25.06 -8.10
N ALA A 298 9.68 -25.94 -9.05
CA ALA A 298 8.75 -26.37 -10.11
C ALA A 298 7.61 -27.21 -9.53
N GLY A 299 7.84 -27.95 -8.44
CA GLY A 299 6.85 -28.78 -7.75
C GLY A 299 5.98 -28.03 -6.75
N ALA A 300 6.23 -26.75 -6.49
CA ALA A 300 5.53 -25.98 -5.45
C ALA A 300 3.99 -25.96 -5.64
N GLY A 301 3.51 -25.88 -6.89
CA GLY A 301 2.09 -25.88 -7.20
C GLY A 301 1.38 -27.17 -6.79
N GLN A 302 1.97 -28.32 -7.07
CA GLN A 302 1.42 -29.63 -6.70
C GLN A 302 1.35 -29.81 -5.17
N LEU A 303 2.40 -29.38 -4.46
CA LEU A 303 2.44 -29.45 -3.00
C LEU A 303 1.35 -28.57 -2.36
N VAL A 304 1.08 -27.39 -2.93
CA VAL A 304 -0.02 -26.52 -2.50
C VAL A 304 -1.37 -27.19 -2.72
N ASP A 305 -1.62 -27.76 -3.89
CA ASP A 305 -2.85 -28.49 -4.20
C ASP A 305 -3.10 -29.63 -3.20
N ASP A 306 -2.06 -30.38 -2.89
CA ASP A 306 -2.15 -31.52 -1.95
C ASP A 306 -2.47 -31.02 -0.54
N ALA A 307 -1.86 -29.95 -0.07
CA ALA A 307 -2.13 -29.34 1.23
C ALA A 307 -3.57 -28.83 1.35
N LEU A 308 -4.06 -28.12 0.33
CA LEU A 308 -5.43 -27.59 0.34
C LEU A 308 -6.52 -28.67 0.23
N ARG A 309 -6.23 -29.80 -0.41
CA ARG A 309 -7.16 -30.97 -0.47
C ARG A 309 -7.30 -31.69 0.88
N PHE A 310 -6.25 -31.74 1.68
CA PHE A 310 -6.28 -32.36 3.00
C PHE A 310 -7.22 -31.63 3.96
N GLU A 311 -7.31 -30.29 3.90
CA GLU A 311 -8.23 -29.51 4.74
C GLU A 311 -9.71 -29.72 4.39
N VAL A 312 -10.03 -29.90 3.11
CA VAL A 312 -11.43 -30.11 2.65
C VAL A 312 -11.96 -31.49 3.05
N GLY A 313 -11.08 -32.48 3.24
CA GLY A 313 -11.44 -33.85 3.63
C GLY A 313 -11.57 -34.09 5.13
N SER A 314 -11.19 -33.12 5.98
CA SER A 314 -11.19 -33.25 7.45
C SER A 314 -12.31 -32.46 8.15
N LYS A 315 -13.21 -31.86 7.40
CA LYS A 315 -14.46 -31.23 7.86
C LYS A 315 -15.65 -32.06 7.35
#